data_7b6cb6111c81027efa354ae8bedfff44
#
_entry.id   7b6cb6111c81027efa354ae8bedfff44
#
_cell.length_a   1.000
_cell.length_b   1.000
_cell.length_c   1.000
_cell.angle_alpha   90.00
_cell.angle_beta   90.00
_cell.angle_gamma   90.00
#
_symmetry.space_group_name_H-M   'P 1'
#
loop_
_entity.id
_entity.type
_entity.pdbx_description
1 polymer ?
#
loop_
_entity_poly.entity_id
_entity_poly.type
_entity_poly.pdbx_seq_one_letter_code
_entity_poly.pdbx_strand_id
1 'polypeptide(L)'
;MNEGILTLSIIGEIEGHDCLSQNAKTTKYEHILPILARAEQDENVKGILFLMNTVGGDVSCGLALAEMVHSLSMPTVSLVIGDSHSIAVPLTVAADYSFIVPSATMIIHPVRMNGMVLGTPQTYRQFQQIQDRIICFVAEHSRISKENLEKLMMNTSMLSKDLGTVLVGEDAVTAGLVNEVGGIDKAYQKLRGLMNK
;
A
#
# COMPACT_ATOMS: atom_id res chain seq x y z
N MET A 1 0.73 -17.92 -23.37
CA MET A 1 -0.50 -17.18 -23.76
C MET A 1 -0.63 -16.03 -22.76
N ASN A 2 -0.73 -14.80 -23.26
CA ASN A 2 -0.92 -13.65 -22.37
C ASN A 2 -2.41 -13.62 -21.97
N GLU A 3 -2.69 -14.02 -20.74
CA GLU A 3 -4.07 -14.17 -20.23
C GLU A 3 -4.75 -12.82 -19.92
N GLY A 4 -4.20 -11.71 -20.43
CA GLY A 4 -4.70 -10.36 -20.15
C GLY A 4 -4.35 -9.86 -18.75
N ILE A 5 -3.37 -10.47 -18.08
CA ILE A 5 -2.90 -10.01 -16.77
C ILE A 5 -1.72 -9.06 -16.96
N LEU A 6 -1.87 -7.84 -16.46
CA LEU A 6 -0.79 -6.88 -16.31
C LEU A 6 -0.14 -7.08 -14.93
N THR A 7 1.18 -7.22 -14.89
CA THR A 7 1.92 -7.26 -13.62
C THR A 7 2.71 -5.96 -13.45
N LEU A 8 2.47 -5.25 -12.35
CA LEU A 8 3.14 -4.02 -11.98
C LEU A 8 3.90 -4.19 -10.67
N SER A 9 5.14 -3.70 -10.63
CA SER A 9 5.97 -3.76 -9.44
C SER A 9 6.08 -2.38 -8.79
N ILE A 10 5.84 -2.32 -7.48
CA ILE A 10 6.03 -1.16 -6.62
C ILE A 10 7.23 -1.46 -5.73
N ILE A 11 8.39 -0.95 -6.10
CA ILE A 11 9.67 -1.33 -5.49
C ILE A 11 10.45 -0.07 -5.08
N GLY A 12 11.05 -0.13 -3.89
CA GLY A 12 11.83 0.97 -3.33
C GLY A 12 10.94 2.03 -2.70
N GLU A 13 11.41 3.27 -2.62
CA GLU A 13 10.65 4.37 -2.03
C GLU A 13 9.61 4.93 -3.02
N ILE A 14 8.41 5.25 -2.55
CA ILE A 14 7.39 5.94 -3.36
C ILE A 14 7.81 7.41 -3.47
N GLU A 15 8.32 7.76 -4.64
CA GLU A 15 8.80 9.10 -4.94
C GLU A 15 7.62 10.03 -5.23
N GLY A 16 7.65 11.19 -4.59
CA GLY A 16 6.62 12.22 -4.70
C GLY A 16 6.95 13.31 -5.71
N HIS A 17 6.58 14.54 -5.34
CA HIS A 17 6.87 15.73 -6.17
C HIS A 17 8.34 16.16 -6.12
N ASP A 18 9.05 15.79 -5.06
CA ASP A 18 10.49 16.02 -4.94
C ASP A 18 11.26 14.80 -5.47
N CYS A 19 12.21 15.04 -6.36
CA CYS A 19 13.05 13.98 -6.89
C CYS A 19 14.05 13.50 -5.83
N LEU A 20 14.06 12.21 -5.58
CA LEU A 20 15.09 11.58 -4.73
C LEU A 20 16.43 11.46 -5.47
N SER A 21 17.48 11.11 -4.75
CA SER A 21 18.81 10.97 -5.35
C SER A 21 18.81 9.90 -6.45
N GLN A 22 19.64 10.06 -7.49
CA GLN A 22 19.75 9.10 -8.59
C GLN A 22 20.18 7.69 -8.15
N ASN A 23 20.74 7.54 -6.94
CA ASN A 23 21.15 6.26 -6.37
C ASN A 23 20.04 5.60 -5.54
N ALA A 24 18.93 6.28 -5.28
CA ALA A 24 17.79 5.71 -4.59
C ALA A 24 16.98 4.81 -5.54
N LYS A 25 16.56 3.65 -5.06
CA LYS A 25 15.55 2.86 -5.78
C LYS A 25 14.18 3.40 -5.44
N THR A 26 13.45 3.83 -6.47
CA THR A 26 12.15 4.49 -6.28
C THR A 26 11.11 3.93 -7.25
N THR A 27 9.87 4.02 -6.82
CA THR A 27 8.69 3.93 -7.70
C THR A 27 8.14 5.33 -7.87
N LYS A 28 8.20 5.86 -9.08
CA LYS A 28 7.71 7.19 -9.42
C LYS A 28 6.22 7.12 -9.72
N TYR A 29 5.41 7.82 -8.92
CA TYR A 29 3.96 7.79 -9.06
C TYR A 29 3.50 8.31 -10.43
N GLU A 30 4.18 9.30 -11.00
CA GLU A 30 3.90 9.86 -12.33
C GLU A 30 4.18 8.88 -13.48
N HIS A 31 4.93 7.80 -13.22
CA HIS A 31 5.09 6.70 -14.17
C HIS A 31 4.01 5.64 -14.05
N ILE A 32 3.54 5.38 -12.81
CA ILE A 32 2.53 4.35 -12.55
C ILE A 32 1.13 4.82 -12.95
N LEU A 33 0.74 6.05 -12.61
CA LEU A 33 -0.60 6.56 -12.91
C LEU A 33 -0.98 6.46 -14.41
N PRO A 34 -0.11 6.87 -15.37
CA PRO A 34 -0.44 6.72 -16.79
C PRO A 34 -0.53 5.26 -17.26
N ILE A 35 0.18 4.34 -16.60
CA ILE A 35 0.09 2.90 -16.93
C ILE A 35 -1.29 2.38 -16.48
N LEU A 36 -1.73 2.73 -15.27
CA LEU A 36 -3.05 2.35 -14.76
C LEU A 36 -4.19 2.95 -15.59
N ALA A 37 -4.07 4.24 -15.95
CA ALA A 37 -5.05 4.91 -16.80
C ALA A 37 -5.15 4.29 -18.20
N ARG A 38 -4.04 3.82 -18.78
CA ARG A 38 -4.06 3.08 -20.04
C ARG A 38 -4.64 1.68 -19.89
N ALA A 39 -4.29 0.99 -18.80
CA ALA A 39 -4.84 -0.33 -18.50
C ALA A 39 -6.35 -0.31 -18.37
N GLU A 40 -6.93 0.74 -17.76
CA GLU A 40 -8.39 0.92 -17.64
C GLU A 40 -9.08 1.04 -19.01
N GLN A 41 -8.39 1.53 -20.04
CA GLN A 41 -8.95 1.71 -21.39
C GLN A 41 -8.61 0.54 -22.34
N ASP A 42 -7.70 -0.35 -21.96
CA ASP A 42 -7.25 -1.46 -22.80
C ASP A 42 -8.08 -2.72 -22.56
N GLU A 43 -8.96 -3.04 -23.47
CA GLU A 43 -9.79 -4.23 -23.41
C GLU A 43 -9.02 -5.56 -23.33
N ASN A 44 -7.71 -5.56 -23.65
CA ASN A 44 -6.86 -6.73 -23.50
C ASN A 44 -6.35 -6.92 -22.05
N VAL A 45 -6.41 -5.89 -21.21
CA VAL A 45 -6.07 -6.00 -19.77
C VAL A 45 -7.32 -6.43 -19.01
N LYS A 46 -7.29 -7.63 -18.47
CA LYS A 46 -8.43 -8.25 -17.77
C LYS A 46 -8.25 -8.28 -16.25
N GLY A 47 -7.02 -8.01 -15.77
CA GLY A 47 -6.71 -7.95 -14.36
C GLY A 47 -5.29 -7.47 -14.11
N ILE A 48 -5.02 -6.96 -12.91
CA ILE A 48 -3.70 -6.44 -12.54
C ILE A 48 -3.20 -7.14 -11.28
N LEU A 49 -1.95 -7.59 -11.33
CA LEU A 49 -1.20 -8.07 -10.17
C LEU A 49 -0.16 -7.02 -9.76
N PHE A 50 -0.25 -6.52 -8.53
CA PHE A 50 0.74 -5.63 -7.93
C PHE A 50 1.74 -6.42 -7.10
N LEU A 51 3.04 -6.32 -7.42
CA LEU A 51 4.13 -6.87 -6.61
C LEU A 51 4.68 -5.78 -5.71
N MET A 52 4.52 -5.95 -4.39
CA MET A 52 4.86 -4.95 -3.39
C MET A 52 6.18 -5.29 -2.69
N ASN A 53 7.16 -4.39 -2.78
CA ASN A 53 8.39 -4.42 -1.99
C ASN A 53 8.89 -2.99 -1.79
N THR A 54 8.24 -2.25 -0.90
CA THR A 54 8.43 -0.81 -0.73
C THR A 54 8.42 -0.40 0.74
N VAL A 55 9.30 0.50 1.07
CA VAL A 55 9.40 1.13 2.40
C VAL A 55 8.36 2.25 2.63
N GLY A 56 7.51 2.51 1.64
CA GLY A 56 6.64 3.68 1.63
C GLY A 56 7.31 4.88 0.99
N GLY A 57 6.96 6.09 1.41
CA GLY A 57 7.51 7.33 0.85
C GLY A 57 6.53 8.49 0.96
N ASP A 58 6.37 9.26 -0.11
CA ASP A 58 5.46 10.41 -0.14
C ASP A 58 4.00 10.00 0.09
N VAL A 59 3.39 10.61 1.12
CA VAL A 59 2.04 10.26 1.56
C VAL A 59 0.98 10.63 0.53
N SER A 60 1.09 11.81 -0.06
CA SER A 60 0.09 12.29 -1.02
C SER A 60 0.09 11.47 -2.30
N CYS A 61 1.29 11.14 -2.80
CA CYS A 61 1.47 10.34 -4.00
C CYS A 61 1.11 8.87 -3.78
N GLY A 62 1.43 8.31 -2.60
CA GLY A 62 1.03 6.96 -2.23
C GLY A 62 -0.49 6.80 -2.07
N LEU A 63 -1.18 7.79 -1.47
CA LEU A 63 -2.64 7.81 -1.44
C LEU A 63 -3.25 7.97 -2.84
N ALA A 64 -2.68 8.82 -3.69
CA ALA A 64 -3.16 8.97 -5.07
C ALA A 64 -3.06 7.64 -5.85
N LEU A 65 -1.98 6.89 -5.66
CA LEU A 65 -1.84 5.55 -6.24
C LEU A 65 -2.88 4.57 -5.66
N ALA A 66 -3.11 4.60 -4.34
CA ALA A 66 -4.09 3.73 -3.70
C ALA A 66 -5.52 3.99 -4.20
N GLU A 67 -5.94 5.25 -4.27
CA GLU A 67 -7.22 5.65 -4.85
C GLU A 67 -7.34 5.24 -6.32
N MET A 68 -6.28 5.40 -7.11
CA MET A 68 -6.26 4.97 -8.50
C MET A 68 -6.42 3.46 -8.63
N VAL A 69 -5.71 2.67 -7.82
CA VAL A 69 -5.83 1.19 -7.80
C VAL A 69 -7.25 0.77 -7.44
N HIS A 70 -7.82 1.37 -6.39
CA HIS A 70 -9.18 1.05 -5.95
C HIS A 70 -10.25 1.42 -6.98
N SER A 71 -10.03 2.46 -7.78
CA SER A 71 -10.99 2.93 -8.79
C SER A 71 -10.99 2.14 -10.10
N LEU A 72 -10.06 1.18 -10.30
CA LEU A 72 -10.00 0.38 -11.51
C LEU A 72 -11.21 -0.55 -11.63
N SER A 73 -11.73 -0.71 -12.84
CA SER A 73 -12.90 -1.57 -13.09
C SER A 73 -12.54 -3.04 -13.23
N MET A 74 -11.31 -3.37 -13.60
CA MET A 74 -10.83 -4.75 -13.70
C MET A 74 -10.35 -5.27 -12.35
N PRO A 75 -10.44 -6.59 -12.11
CA PRO A 75 -9.93 -7.23 -10.89
C PRO A 75 -8.46 -6.96 -10.60
N THR A 76 -8.17 -6.73 -9.34
CA THR A 76 -6.82 -6.42 -8.85
C THR A 76 -6.42 -7.33 -7.70
N VAL A 77 -5.15 -7.73 -7.69
CA VAL A 77 -4.54 -8.47 -6.56
C VAL A 77 -3.22 -7.82 -6.20
N SER A 78 -2.95 -7.63 -4.93
CA SER A 78 -1.65 -7.24 -4.41
C SER A 78 -0.94 -8.41 -3.75
N LEU A 79 0.39 -8.50 -3.91
CA LEU A 79 1.24 -9.48 -3.27
C LEU A 79 2.45 -8.80 -2.63
N VAL A 80 2.50 -8.81 -1.31
CA VAL A 80 3.67 -8.32 -0.56
C VAL A 80 4.74 -9.43 -0.54
N ILE A 81 5.85 -9.18 -1.26
CA ILE A 81 6.97 -10.14 -1.40
C ILE A 81 8.18 -9.81 -0.52
N GLY A 82 8.22 -8.61 0.06
CA GLY A 82 9.24 -8.14 0.99
C GLY A 82 8.62 -7.16 1.97
N ASP A 83 8.64 -5.89 1.63
CA ASP A 83 8.15 -4.83 2.49
C ASP A 83 6.88 -4.17 1.93
N SER A 84 5.95 -3.84 2.82
CA SER A 84 4.84 -2.92 2.57
C SER A 84 4.70 -2.00 3.78
N HIS A 85 5.55 -0.97 3.84
CA HIS A 85 5.68 -0.12 5.01
C HIS A 85 5.01 1.24 4.81
N SER A 86 4.49 1.82 5.91
CA SER A 86 4.00 3.19 5.91
C SER A 86 2.87 3.40 4.89
N ILE A 87 3.04 4.35 3.96
CA ILE A 87 2.04 4.65 2.92
C ILE A 87 1.87 3.52 1.88
N ALA A 88 2.71 2.50 1.89
CA ALA A 88 2.50 1.29 1.09
C ALA A 88 1.35 0.41 1.63
N VAL A 89 1.00 0.54 2.92
CA VAL A 89 -0.11 -0.21 3.53
C VAL A 89 -1.45 0.12 2.84
N PRO A 90 -1.88 1.40 2.74
CA PRO A 90 -3.06 1.75 1.95
C PRO A 90 -3.00 1.23 0.52
N LEU A 91 -1.85 1.37 -0.16
CA LEU A 91 -1.69 0.90 -1.54
C LEU A 91 -1.84 -0.64 -1.66
N THR A 92 -1.39 -1.40 -0.67
CA THR A 92 -1.56 -2.86 -0.65
C THR A 92 -3.03 -3.26 -0.47
N VAL A 93 -3.76 -2.59 0.43
CA VAL A 93 -5.16 -2.92 0.72
C VAL A 93 -6.14 -2.34 -0.30
N ALA A 94 -5.69 -1.46 -1.18
CA ALA A 94 -6.50 -0.88 -2.27
C ALA A 94 -6.93 -1.90 -3.32
N ALA A 95 -6.21 -3.02 -3.46
CA ALA A 95 -6.57 -4.10 -4.38
C ALA A 95 -7.75 -4.93 -3.86
N ASP A 96 -8.54 -5.52 -4.77
CA ASP A 96 -9.69 -6.38 -4.41
C ASP A 96 -9.31 -7.58 -3.54
N TYR A 97 -8.07 -8.03 -3.64
CA TYR A 97 -7.53 -9.09 -2.78
C TYR A 97 -6.04 -8.93 -2.56
N SER A 98 -5.59 -9.19 -1.34
CA SER A 98 -4.19 -8.99 -0.94
C SER A 98 -3.57 -10.26 -0.35
N PHE A 99 -2.34 -10.54 -0.76
CA PHE A 99 -1.49 -11.60 -0.22
C PHE A 99 -0.22 -11.03 0.40
N ILE A 100 0.33 -11.79 1.35
CA ILE A 100 1.66 -11.55 1.92
C ILE A 100 2.42 -12.87 1.99
N VAL A 101 3.71 -12.89 1.63
CA VAL A 101 4.53 -14.10 1.85
C VAL A 101 4.94 -14.22 3.33
N PRO A 102 5.26 -15.43 3.84
CA PRO A 102 5.48 -15.65 5.28
C PRO A 102 6.55 -14.76 5.93
N SER A 103 7.59 -14.38 5.19
CA SER A 103 8.71 -13.56 5.69
C SER A 103 8.59 -12.07 5.40
N ALA A 104 7.58 -11.66 4.65
CA ALA A 104 7.35 -10.26 4.32
C ALA A 104 6.80 -9.48 5.52
N THR A 105 7.04 -8.17 5.52
CA THR A 105 6.69 -7.31 6.65
C THR A 105 5.77 -6.17 6.24
N MET A 106 4.90 -5.77 7.16
CA MET A 106 4.15 -4.52 7.09
C MET A 106 4.48 -3.69 8.32
N ILE A 107 4.83 -2.41 8.11
CA ILE A 107 5.08 -1.46 9.21
C ILE A 107 4.02 -0.38 9.19
N ILE A 108 3.33 -0.26 10.33
CA ILE A 108 2.30 0.74 10.57
C ILE A 108 2.83 1.71 11.61
N HIS A 109 2.87 2.99 11.26
CA HIS A 109 3.34 4.05 12.14
C HIS A 109 2.60 5.37 11.84
N PRO A 110 2.61 6.35 12.78
CA PRO A 110 2.01 7.66 12.53
C PRO A 110 2.70 8.39 11.38
N VAL A 111 1.98 9.35 10.80
CA VAL A 111 2.55 10.24 9.78
C VAL A 111 3.77 10.97 10.34
N ARG A 112 4.86 10.97 9.56
CA ARG A 112 6.09 11.66 9.87
C ARG A 112 6.30 12.82 8.92
N MET A 113 6.95 13.87 9.39
CA MET A 113 7.39 14.98 8.57
C MET A 113 8.85 15.29 8.86
N ASN A 114 9.62 15.51 7.82
CA ASN A 114 10.99 16.01 7.90
C ASN A 114 11.00 17.49 7.55
N GLY A 115 11.78 18.28 8.28
CA GLY A 115 11.96 19.71 8.02
C GLY A 115 11.50 20.63 9.15
N MET A 116 11.41 21.92 8.86
CA MET A 116 10.95 22.92 9.82
C MET A 116 9.44 22.84 9.94
N VAL A 117 8.95 22.56 11.14
CA VAL A 117 7.51 22.52 11.45
C VAL A 117 7.15 23.74 12.33
N LEU A 118 6.22 24.55 11.85
CA LEU A 118 5.68 25.64 12.66
C LEU A 118 4.72 25.06 13.70
N GLY A 119 5.02 25.32 14.99
CA GLY A 119 4.22 24.85 16.13
C GLY A 119 2.90 25.60 16.30
N THR A 120 2.02 25.52 15.31
CA THR A 120 0.71 26.17 15.32
C THR A 120 -0.43 25.15 15.43
N PRO A 121 -1.61 25.55 15.98
CA PRO A 121 -2.79 24.67 15.99
C PRO A 121 -3.23 24.22 14.59
N GLN A 122 -2.97 25.03 13.57
CA GLN A 122 -3.28 24.71 12.17
C GLN A 122 -2.40 23.55 11.67
N THR A 123 -1.09 23.60 11.94
CA THR A 123 -0.15 22.53 11.56
C THR A 123 -0.55 21.21 12.22
N TYR A 124 -0.87 21.23 13.53
CA TYR A 124 -1.33 20.04 14.23
C TYR A 124 -2.61 19.44 13.61
N ARG A 125 -3.61 20.28 13.32
CA ARG A 125 -4.83 19.84 12.64
C ARG A 125 -4.56 19.24 11.26
N GLN A 126 -3.64 19.83 10.49
CA GLN A 126 -3.25 19.31 9.19
C GLN A 126 -2.66 17.89 9.30
N PHE A 127 -1.79 17.65 10.27
CA PHE A 127 -1.24 16.30 10.52
C PHE A 127 -2.33 15.30 10.88
N GLN A 128 -3.25 15.69 11.76
CA GLN A 128 -4.37 14.83 12.11
C GLN A 128 -5.21 14.48 10.87
N GLN A 129 -5.56 15.47 10.06
CA GLN A 129 -6.35 15.24 8.84
C GLN A 129 -5.65 14.28 7.86
N ILE A 130 -4.32 14.38 7.69
CA ILE A 130 -3.57 13.46 6.84
C ILE A 130 -3.63 12.05 7.43
N GLN A 131 -3.40 11.89 8.73
CA GLN A 131 -3.46 10.60 9.40
C GLN A 131 -4.86 9.98 9.35
N ASP A 132 -5.90 10.77 9.60
CA ASP A 132 -7.30 10.33 9.54
C ASP A 132 -7.67 9.81 8.15
N ARG A 133 -7.20 10.45 7.07
CA ARG A 133 -7.41 9.98 5.70
C ARG A 133 -6.79 8.60 5.48
N ILE A 134 -5.56 8.38 5.97
CA ILE A 134 -4.90 7.07 5.87
C ILE A 134 -5.67 6.02 6.66
N ILE A 135 -6.04 6.33 7.90
CA ILE A 135 -6.80 5.42 8.78
C ILE A 135 -8.15 5.06 8.16
N CYS A 136 -8.89 6.06 7.66
CA CYS A 136 -10.17 5.83 6.99
C CYS A 136 -9.99 4.92 5.78
N PHE A 137 -9.06 5.24 4.89
CA PHE A 137 -8.81 4.44 3.68
C PHE A 137 -8.48 2.98 4.03
N VAL A 138 -7.54 2.74 4.94
CA VAL A 138 -7.14 1.37 5.32
C VAL A 138 -8.29 0.60 5.95
N ALA A 139 -9.06 1.23 6.84
CA ALA A 139 -10.19 0.57 7.50
C ALA A 139 -11.36 0.28 6.54
N GLU A 140 -11.57 1.10 5.52
CA GLU A 140 -12.60 0.90 4.50
C GLU A 140 -12.23 -0.21 3.49
N HIS A 141 -10.93 -0.46 3.27
CA HIS A 141 -10.44 -1.41 2.28
C HIS A 141 -9.80 -2.67 2.89
N SER A 142 -9.98 -2.89 4.19
CA SER A 142 -9.48 -4.06 4.90
C SER A 142 -10.47 -4.51 5.98
N ARG A 143 -10.08 -5.51 6.78
CA ARG A 143 -10.91 -6.00 7.89
C ARG A 143 -10.53 -5.42 9.25
N ILE A 144 -9.49 -4.58 9.30
CA ILE A 144 -9.04 -3.95 10.55
C ILE A 144 -9.99 -2.80 10.93
N SER A 145 -10.32 -2.68 12.22
CA SER A 145 -11.06 -1.49 12.67
C SER A 145 -10.14 -0.28 12.82
N LYS A 146 -10.72 0.93 12.74
CA LYS A 146 -9.98 2.19 12.95
C LYS A 146 -9.25 2.19 14.28
N GLU A 147 -9.92 1.77 15.35
CA GLU A 147 -9.37 1.72 16.70
C GLU A 147 -8.17 0.76 16.82
N ASN A 148 -8.23 -0.38 16.16
CA ASN A 148 -7.12 -1.32 16.15
C ASN A 148 -5.94 -0.82 15.32
N LEU A 149 -6.22 -0.18 14.18
CA LEU A 149 -5.19 0.45 13.36
C LEU A 149 -4.46 1.57 14.12
N GLU A 150 -5.20 2.42 14.83
CA GLU A 150 -4.64 3.47 15.68
C GLU A 150 -3.78 2.89 16.81
N LYS A 151 -4.22 1.81 17.46
CA LYS A 151 -3.41 1.12 18.47
C LYS A 151 -2.10 0.58 17.92
N LEU A 152 -2.12 0.00 16.71
CA LEU A 152 -0.90 -0.46 16.04
C LEU A 152 0.02 0.72 15.69
N MET A 153 -0.53 1.84 15.21
CA MET A 153 0.23 3.05 14.90
C MET A 153 0.92 3.64 16.13
N MET A 154 0.24 3.66 17.28
CA MET A 154 0.71 4.31 18.51
C MET A 154 1.48 3.38 19.45
N ASN A 155 1.79 2.16 19.02
CA ASN A 155 2.52 1.20 19.82
C ASN A 155 3.96 1.66 20.07
N THR A 156 4.38 1.69 21.35
CA THR A 156 5.71 2.14 21.80
C THR A 156 6.68 1.00 22.07
N SER A 157 6.22 -0.25 22.00
CA SER A 157 6.99 -1.40 22.48
C SER A 157 7.77 -2.14 21.39
N MET A 158 7.47 -1.93 20.12
CA MET A 158 8.02 -2.74 19.02
C MET A 158 9.16 -2.07 18.24
N LEU A 159 9.14 -0.76 18.10
CA LEU A 159 10.19 -0.02 17.42
C LEU A 159 11.11 0.64 18.45
N SER A 160 12.39 0.36 18.40
CA SER A 160 13.37 0.78 19.44
C SER A 160 13.57 2.29 19.57
N LYS A 161 13.15 3.08 18.59
CA LYS A 161 13.33 4.55 18.57
C LYS A 161 12.12 5.31 18.03
N ASP A 162 10.96 4.65 17.89
CA ASP A 162 9.81 5.26 17.24
C ASP A 162 8.50 4.59 17.66
N LEU A 163 7.38 5.20 17.26
CA LEU A 163 6.05 4.63 17.41
C LEU A 163 5.71 3.74 16.21
N GLY A 164 4.99 2.66 16.44
CA GLY A 164 4.46 1.80 15.40
C GLY A 164 4.62 0.31 15.66
N THR A 165 4.12 -0.47 14.72
CA THR A 165 4.10 -1.94 14.81
C THR A 165 4.67 -2.54 13.52
N VAL A 166 5.51 -3.57 13.68
CA VAL A 166 5.95 -4.46 12.61
C VAL A 166 5.08 -5.71 12.65
N LEU A 167 4.43 -6.03 11.55
CA LEU A 167 3.64 -7.25 11.37
C LEU A 167 4.35 -8.13 10.33
N VAL A 168 4.53 -9.42 10.64
CA VAL A 168 5.22 -10.36 9.78
C VAL A 168 4.24 -11.42 9.27
N GLY A 169 4.13 -11.58 7.95
CA GLY A 169 3.33 -12.65 7.35
C GLY A 169 1.94 -12.80 7.97
N GLU A 170 1.75 -13.86 8.76
CA GLU A 170 0.48 -14.21 9.41
C GLU A 170 -0.05 -13.13 10.36
N ASP A 171 0.82 -12.34 11.00
CA ASP A 171 0.40 -11.25 11.89
C ASP A 171 -0.41 -10.19 11.13
N ALA A 172 -0.05 -9.90 9.88
CA ALA A 172 -0.77 -8.95 9.03
C ALA A 172 -2.17 -9.47 8.62
N VAL A 173 -2.31 -10.78 8.43
CA VAL A 173 -3.60 -11.44 8.18
C VAL A 173 -4.46 -11.43 9.45
N THR A 174 -3.88 -11.79 10.59
CA THR A 174 -4.55 -11.80 11.90
C THR A 174 -5.01 -10.39 12.31
N ALA A 175 -4.21 -9.37 12.03
CA ALA A 175 -4.60 -7.98 12.23
C ALA A 175 -5.74 -7.51 11.31
N GLY A 176 -6.03 -8.26 10.24
CA GLY A 176 -7.07 -7.95 9.28
C GLY A 176 -6.64 -7.00 8.16
N LEU A 177 -5.33 -6.74 7.99
CA LEU A 177 -4.81 -5.86 6.95
C LEU A 177 -4.79 -6.53 5.58
N VAL A 178 -4.29 -7.75 5.50
CA VAL A 178 -4.26 -8.52 4.26
C VAL A 178 -5.15 -9.75 4.37
N ASN A 179 -5.52 -10.31 3.22
CA ASN A 179 -6.52 -11.37 3.18
C ASN A 179 -5.91 -12.74 3.51
N GLU A 180 -4.72 -13.07 3.00
CA GLU A 180 -4.16 -14.41 3.11
C GLU A 180 -2.62 -14.42 3.01
N VAL A 181 -1.99 -15.39 3.69
CA VAL A 181 -0.58 -15.72 3.44
C VAL A 181 -0.48 -16.59 2.20
N GLY A 182 0.30 -16.13 1.20
CA GLY A 182 0.48 -16.87 -0.05
C GLY A 182 1.55 -16.28 -0.93
N GLY A 183 2.01 -17.09 -1.88
CA GLY A 183 2.99 -16.72 -2.88
C GLY A 183 2.37 -16.30 -4.21
N ILE A 184 3.23 -16.17 -5.21
CA ILE A 184 2.87 -15.73 -6.57
C ILE A 184 1.86 -16.65 -7.26
N ASP A 185 1.94 -17.94 -6.98
CA ASP A 185 1.03 -18.97 -7.50
C ASP A 185 -0.41 -18.73 -7.06
N LYS A 186 -0.61 -18.53 -5.74
CA LYS A 186 -1.92 -18.20 -5.17
C LYS A 186 -2.44 -16.86 -5.66
N ALA A 187 -1.57 -15.86 -5.77
CA ALA A 187 -1.95 -14.53 -6.27
C ALA A 187 -2.49 -14.61 -7.70
N TYR A 188 -1.81 -15.30 -8.62
CA TYR A 188 -2.32 -15.52 -9.98
C TYR A 188 -3.59 -16.38 -10.00
N GLN A 189 -3.66 -17.44 -9.19
CA GLN A 189 -4.86 -18.26 -9.11
C GLN A 189 -6.08 -17.43 -8.66
N LYS A 190 -5.90 -16.60 -7.65
CA LYS A 190 -6.96 -15.70 -7.15
C LYS A 190 -7.40 -14.70 -8.22
N LEU A 191 -6.42 -14.04 -8.87
CA LEU A 191 -6.72 -13.05 -9.91
C LEU A 191 -7.50 -13.67 -11.06
N ARG A 192 -7.08 -14.85 -11.56
CA ARG A 192 -7.85 -15.59 -12.60
C ARG A 192 -9.27 -15.91 -12.14
N GLY A 193 -9.42 -16.31 -10.86
CA GLY A 193 -10.73 -16.58 -10.29
C GLY A 193 -11.63 -15.34 -10.20
N LEU A 194 -11.06 -14.15 -10.02
CA LEU A 194 -11.81 -12.89 -10.05
C LEU A 194 -12.17 -12.46 -11.47
N MET A 195 -11.27 -12.66 -12.44
CA MET A 195 -11.50 -12.32 -13.87
C MET A 195 -12.60 -13.18 -14.53
N ASN A 196 -12.93 -14.33 -13.96
CA ASN A 196 -13.94 -15.27 -14.51
C ASN A 196 -15.31 -15.12 -13.86
N LYS A 197 -15.51 -14.12 -13.01
CA LYS A 197 -16.81 -13.79 -12.40
C LYS A 197 -17.53 -12.72 -13.19
#